data_8ef7e7dd4d04f3ae2259c2fb7cf935b0
#
_entry.id   8ef7e7dd4d04f3ae2259c2fb7cf935b0
#
_cell.length_a   1.000
_cell.length_b   1.000
_cell.length_c   1.000
_cell.angle_alpha   90.00
_cell.angle_beta   90.00
_cell.angle_gamma   90.00
#
_symmetry.space_group_name_H-M   'P 1'
#
loop_
_entity.id
_entity.type
_entity.pdbx_description
1 polymer ?
#
loop_
_entity_poly.entity_id
_entity_poly.type
_entity_poly.pdbx_seq_one_letter_code
_entity_poly.pdbx_strand_id
1 'polypeptide(L)'
;GLVTATSPIAAPAPRSRSGGWPAESCSEDDPTTSGCLTPRTLHAYNEVKKAGFNRFVGCFRTGDIWEHPKGRACDWSLQTKGFSVWDTDDELKYGNDLMAFLVRNADRLGILYVIWNRQVWFPATGWSSYVGDSTHEDHVHVSIV
;
A
#
# COMPACT_ATOMS: atom_id res chain seq x y z
N GLY A 1 3.24 -4.97 14.04
CA GLY A 1 4.31 -4.17 14.55
C GLY A 1 4.00 -2.70 14.52
N LEU A 2 4.61 -1.98 15.41
CA LEU A 2 4.45 -0.54 15.51
C LEU A 2 5.49 0.16 14.65
N VAL A 3 5.07 1.17 13.89
CA VAL A 3 6.01 2.00 13.12
C VAL A 3 6.51 3.11 14.04
N THR A 4 7.79 3.09 14.32
CA THR A 4 8.49 4.07 15.15
C THR A 4 9.70 4.61 14.40
N ALA A 5 10.45 5.53 15.03
CA ALA A 5 11.71 6.01 14.46
C ALA A 5 12.75 4.89 14.27
N THR A 6 12.61 3.79 15.03
CA THR A 6 13.52 2.62 14.96
C THR A 6 12.95 1.48 14.12
N SER A 7 11.78 1.64 13.50
CA SER A 7 11.19 0.61 12.64
C SER A 7 12.11 0.32 11.44
N PRO A 8 12.07 -0.93 10.92
CA PRO A 8 12.90 -1.30 9.76
C PRO A 8 12.65 -0.37 8.57
N ILE A 9 13.73 -0.07 7.86
CA ILE A 9 13.67 0.65 6.60
C ILE A 9 13.48 -0.38 5.49
N ALA A 10 12.54 -0.15 4.59
CA ALA A 10 12.29 -1.03 3.46
C ALA A 10 13.48 -1.07 2.51
N ALA A 11 13.75 -2.23 1.92
CA ALA A 11 14.72 -2.34 0.85
C ALA A 11 14.22 -1.59 -0.38
N PRO A 12 15.09 -0.89 -1.13
CA PRO A 12 14.64 -0.13 -2.29
C PRO A 12 14.26 -1.03 -3.46
N ALA A 13 13.20 -0.65 -4.18
CA ALA A 13 12.87 -1.24 -5.45
C ALA A 13 13.87 -0.75 -6.54
N PRO A 14 14.17 -1.58 -7.56
CA PRO A 14 15.14 -1.19 -8.60
C PRO A 14 14.70 0.05 -9.38
N ARG A 15 15.65 0.94 -9.64
CA ARG A 15 15.49 2.11 -10.47
C ARG A 15 16.35 2.02 -11.72
N SER A 16 16.03 2.84 -12.73
CA SER A 16 16.91 3.03 -13.87
C SER A 16 18.15 3.84 -13.45
N ARG A 17 19.19 3.87 -14.32
CA ARG A 17 20.42 4.64 -14.05
C ARG A 17 20.15 6.13 -13.86
N SER A 18 19.12 6.66 -14.53
CA SER A 18 18.72 8.05 -14.39
C SER A 18 17.93 8.34 -13.11
N GLY A 19 17.64 7.31 -12.30
CA GLY A 19 16.87 7.45 -11.07
C GLY A 19 15.36 7.31 -11.26
N GLY A 20 14.88 7.11 -12.50
CA GLY A 20 13.47 6.92 -12.80
C GLY A 20 13.00 5.51 -12.51
N TRP A 21 11.69 5.31 -12.62
CA TRP A 21 11.06 4.01 -12.45
C TRP A 21 10.90 3.32 -13.81
N PRO A 22 11.56 2.15 -14.05
CA PRO A 22 11.36 1.40 -15.28
C PRO A 22 9.90 1.00 -15.45
N ALA A 23 9.41 1.00 -16.69
CA ALA A 23 8.08 0.49 -16.99
C ALA A 23 7.98 -0.99 -16.64
N GLU A 24 6.86 -1.40 -16.06
CA GLU A 24 6.61 -2.78 -15.67
C GLU A 24 5.24 -3.24 -16.13
N SER A 25 5.10 -4.55 -16.28
CA SER A 25 3.82 -5.19 -16.58
C SER A 25 3.37 -6.04 -15.38
N CYS A 26 2.12 -6.51 -15.44
CA CYS A 26 1.53 -7.39 -14.43
C CYS A 26 2.06 -8.82 -14.63
N SER A 27 3.34 -9.03 -14.33
CA SER A 27 4.08 -10.23 -14.69
C SER A 27 4.28 -11.21 -13.53
N GLU A 28 4.00 -10.81 -12.29
CA GLU A 28 4.22 -11.63 -11.11
C GLU A 28 2.90 -12.14 -10.55
N ASP A 29 2.92 -13.33 -9.96
CA ASP A 29 1.73 -13.84 -9.30
C ASP A 29 1.38 -12.99 -8.08
N ASP A 30 0.09 -12.66 -7.94
CA ASP A 30 -0.41 -11.98 -6.75
C ASP A 30 -0.52 -13.00 -5.60
N PRO A 31 0.21 -12.83 -4.50
CA PRO A 31 0.10 -13.76 -3.37
C PRO A 31 -1.24 -13.68 -2.65
N THR A 32 -2.10 -12.70 -2.94
CA THR A 32 -3.38 -12.51 -2.27
C THR A 32 -4.58 -12.95 -3.09
N THR A 33 -4.41 -13.14 -4.40
CA THR A 33 -5.49 -13.54 -5.33
C THR A 33 -4.93 -14.44 -6.42
N SER A 34 -5.78 -14.88 -7.35
CA SER A 34 -5.33 -15.59 -8.55
C SER A 34 -4.83 -14.67 -9.67
N GLY A 35 -4.78 -13.36 -9.42
CA GLY A 35 -4.35 -12.37 -10.41
C GLY A 35 -2.85 -12.15 -10.45
N CYS A 36 -2.47 -10.97 -10.92
CA CYS A 36 -1.06 -10.60 -11.12
C CYS A 36 -0.72 -9.27 -10.47
N LEU A 37 0.57 -9.08 -10.21
CA LEU A 37 1.13 -7.81 -9.75
C LEU A 37 2.32 -7.42 -10.61
N THR A 38 2.63 -6.12 -10.65
CA THR A 38 3.92 -5.70 -11.18
C THR A 38 5.03 -6.11 -10.21
N PRO A 39 6.27 -6.29 -10.68
CA PRO A 39 7.40 -6.61 -9.78
C PRO A 39 7.56 -5.58 -8.65
N ARG A 40 7.36 -4.30 -8.93
CA ARG A 40 7.48 -3.24 -7.93
C ARG A 40 6.39 -3.35 -6.87
N THR A 41 5.16 -3.67 -7.26
CA THR A 41 4.05 -3.87 -6.32
C THR A 41 4.31 -5.10 -5.44
N LEU A 42 4.78 -6.20 -6.02
CA LEU A 42 5.14 -7.39 -5.25
C LEU A 42 6.26 -7.08 -4.26
N HIS A 43 7.26 -6.30 -4.68
CA HIS A 43 8.32 -5.87 -3.78
C HIS A 43 7.77 -5.08 -2.58
N ALA A 44 6.88 -4.11 -2.85
CA ALA A 44 6.25 -3.33 -1.78
C ALA A 44 5.44 -4.22 -0.84
N TYR A 45 4.66 -5.15 -1.38
CA TYR A 45 3.92 -6.14 -0.60
C TYR A 45 4.85 -6.89 0.36
N ASN A 46 5.95 -7.42 -0.16
CA ASN A 46 6.89 -8.20 0.64
C ASN A 46 7.54 -7.35 1.74
N GLU A 47 7.90 -6.10 1.44
CA GLU A 47 8.52 -5.21 2.42
C GLU A 47 7.56 -4.81 3.54
N VAL A 48 6.29 -4.57 3.22
CA VAL A 48 5.26 -4.31 4.23
C VAL A 48 5.08 -5.51 5.14
N LYS A 49 5.04 -6.73 4.59
CA LYS A 49 4.95 -7.97 5.38
C LYS A 49 6.16 -8.14 6.29
N LYS A 50 7.35 -7.88 5.80
CA LYS A 50 8.59 -7.94 6.61
C LYS A 50 8.58 -6.95 7.77
N ALA A 51 7.94 -5.80 7.60
CA ALA A 51 7.81 -4.80 8.66
C ALA A 51 6.84 -5.20 9.76
N GLY A 52 6.11 -6.30 9.59
CA GLY A 52 5.24 -6.85 10.61
C GLY A 52 3.75 -6.65 10.38
N PHE A 53 3.36 -6.10 9.24
CA PHE A 53 1.94 -5.90 8.90
C PHE A 53 1.39 -7.18 8.27
N ASN A 54 0.83 -8.06 9.09
CA ASN A 54 0.46 -9.42 8.69
C ASN A 54 -1.06 -9.69 8.70
N ARG A 55 -1.89 -8.66 8.80
CA ARG A 55 -3.33 -8.82 8.70
C ARG A 55 -3.74 -9.01 7.24
N PHE A 56 -5.04 -9.22 7.00
CA PHE A 56 -5.54 -9.55 5.67
C PHE A 56 -5.20 -8.44 4.65
N VAL A 57 -4.92 -8.84 3.41
CA VAL A 57 -4.64 -7.94 2.30
C VAL A 57 -5.20 -8.49 1.00
N GLY A 58 -5.73 -7.61 0.16
CA GLY A 58 -6.18 -7.95 -1.19
C GLY A 58 -5.61 -6.98 -2.20
N CYS A 59 -4.98 -7.48 -3.24
CA CYS A 59 -4.29 -6.64 -4.22
C CYS A 59 -5.03 -6.59 -5.55
N PHE A 60 -4.79 -7.54 -6.46
CA PHE A 60 -5.39 -7.52 -7.78
C PHE A 60 -6.91 -7.70 -7.71
N ARG A 61 -7.63 -6.88 -8.49
CA ARG A 61 -9.05 -7.10 -8.82
C ARG A 61 -9.38 -6.39 -10.12
N THR A 62 -10.44 -6.87 -10.77
CA THR A 62 -11.00 -6.23 -11.95
C THR A 62 -12.20 -5.35 -11.56
N GLY A 63 -12.77 -4.63 -12.50
CA GLY A 63 -14.03 -3.90 -12.30
C GLY A 63 -13.88 -2.40 -12.14
N ASP A 64 -12.66 -1.86 -12.09
CA ASP A 64 -12.43 -0.42 -12.12
C ASP A 64 -11.34 -0.07 -13.14
N ILE A 65 -11.09 1.22 -13.32
CA ILE A 65 -10.11 1.74 -14.29
C ILE A 65 -8.81 2.19 -13.61
N TRP A 66 -8.70 2.01 -12.29
CA TRP A 66 -7.58 2.54 -11.51
C TRP A 66 -6.42 1.52 -11.41
N GLU A 67 -5.81 1.39 -10.26
CA GLU A 67 -4.54 0.69 -10.14
C GLU A 67 -4.68 -0.81 -9.87
N HIS A 68 -5.77 -1.26 -9.23
CA HIS A 68 -5.96 -2.68 -8.92
C HIS A 68 -5.95 -3.59 -10.17
N PRO A 69 -6.65 -3.25 -11.27
CA PRO A 69 -6.63 -4.10 -12.45
C PRO A 69 -5.30 -4.13 -13.19
N LYS A 70 -4.42 -3.17 -12.90
CA LYS A 70 -3.08 -3.09 -13.47
C LYS A 70 -2.04 -3.82 -12.64
N GLY A 71 -2.43 -4.39 -11.50
CA GLY A 71 -1.50 -5.03 -10.57
C GLY A 71 -0.63 -4.04 -9.81
N ARG A 72 -1.08 -2.80 -9.62
CA ARG A 72 -0.32 -1.73 -8.98
C ARG A 72 -0.94 -1.19 -7.71
N ALA A 73 -1.82 -1.95 -7.08
CA ALA A 73 -2.44 -1.53 -5.83
C ALA A 73 -2.70 -2.70 -4.90
N CYS A 74 -2.65 -2.43 -3.60
CA CYS A 74 -3.06 -3.34 -2.54
C CYS A 74 -3.91 -2.60 -1.53
N ASP A 75 -4.94 -3.29 -1.02
CA ASP A 75 -5.78 -2.84 0.08
C ASP A 75 -5.42 -3.66 1.33
N TRP A 76 -4.89 -2.97 2.34
CA TRP A 76 -4.43 -3.59 3.58
C TRP A 76 -5.50 -3.45 4.64
N SER A 77 -6.06 -4.58 5.06
CA SER A 77 -7.12 -4.63 6.07
C SER A 77 -6.57 -4.36 7.46
N LEU A 78 -7.46 -3.95 8.34
CA LEU A 78 -7.20 -3.76 9.76
C LEU A 78 -7.51 -5.03 10.57
N GLN A 79 -8.12 -6.03 9.93
CA GLN A 79 -8.55 -7.27 10.54
C GLN A 79 -7.85 -8.47 9.88
N THR A 80 -7.94 -9.62 10.52
CA THR A 80 -7.36 -10.86 9.98
C THR A 80 -8.19 -11.46 8.85
N LYS A 81 -9.45 -11.05 8.69
CA LYS A 81 -10.35 -11.48 7.62
C LYS A 81 -11.19 -10.31 7.16
N GLY A 82 -11.34 -10.17 5.83
CA GLY A 82 -12.21 -9.18 5.22
C GLY A 82 -11.82 -7.74 5.56
N PHE A 83 -12.74 -6.83 5.30
CA PHE A 83 -12.55 -5.40 5.52
C PHE A 83 -13.73 -4.84 6.30
N SER A 84 -13.44 -4.21 7.43
CA SER A 84 -14.44 -3.49 8.23
C SER A 84 -13.87 -2.17 8.72
N VAL A 85 -14.72 -1.16 8.82
CA VAL A 85 -14.33 0.14 9.39
C VAL A 85 -13.76 -0.08 10.78
N TRP A 86 -12.67 0.63 11.10
CA TRP A 86 -12.06 0.52 12.42
C TRP A 86 -13.08 0.92 13.51
N ASP A 87 -13.13 0.15 14.59
CA ASP A 87 -13.99 0.40 15.73
C ASP A 87 -13.26 0.19 17.07
N THR A 88 -11.95 -0.08 17.00
CA THR A 88 -11.09 -0.19 18.19
C THR A 88 -9.86 0.70 18.02
N ASP A 89 -9.26 1.09 19.16
CA ASP A 89 -8.01 1.84 19.14
C ASP A 89 -6.88 1.04 18.48
N ASP A 90 -6.87 -0.27 18.65
CA ASP A 90 -5.87 -1.15 18.05
C ASP A 90 -5.94 -1.12 16.53
N GLU A 91 -7.15 -1.16 15.97
CA GLU A 91 -7.34 -1.12 14.52
C GLU A 91 -6.94 0.24 13.94
N LEU A 92 -7.34 1.32 14.59
CA LEU A 92 -6.94 2.66 14.18
C LEU A 92 -5.41 2.81 14.21
N LYS A 93 -4.79 2.30 15.28
CA LYS A 93 -3.34 2.35 15.43
C LYS A 93 -2.64 1.54 14.34
N TYR A 94 -3.15 0.35 14.01
CA TYR A 94 -2.58 -0.47 12.94
C TYR A 94 -2.60 0.28 11.61
N GLY A 95 -3.72 0.89 11.25
CA GLY A 95 -3.83 1.69 10.03
C GLY A 95 -2.88 2.89 10.03
N ASN A 96 -2.81 3.62 11.15
CA ASN A 96 -1.91 4.75 11.29
C ASN A 96 -0.43 4.32 11.20
N ASP A 97 -0.05 3.22 11.82
CA ASP A 97 1.31 2.69 11.79
C ASP A 97 1.69 2.26 10.37
N LEU A 98 0.79 1.58 9.67
CA LEU A 98 1.02 1.17 8.28
C LEU A 98 1.17 2.38 7.37
N MET A 99 0.30 3.36 7.53
CA MET A 99 0.38 4.61 6.76
C MET A 99 1.72 5.30 6.98
N ALA A 100 2.16 5.41 8.23
CA ALA A 100 3.46 6.02 8.56
C ALA A 100 4.62 5.26 7.92
N PHE A 101 4.58 3.92 7.94
CA PHE A 101 5.59 3.09 7.27
C PHE A 101 5.64 3.37 5.76
N LEU A 102 4.48 3.41 5.12
CA LEU A 102 4.38 3.64 3.67
C LEU A 102 4.90 5.03 3.28
N VAL A 103 4.51 6.05 4.02
CA VAL A 103 4.97 7.43 3.78
C VAL A 103 6.48 7.53 3.97
N ARG A 104 7.00 6.96 5.05
CA ARG A 104 8.44 6.99 5.34
C ARG A 104 9.26 6.29 4.25
N ASN A 105 8.73 5.23 3.65
CA ASN A 105 9.44 4.42 2.67
C ASN A 105 8.96 4.66 1.24
N ALA A 106 8.21 5.74 0.99
CA ALA A 106 7.58 5.97 -0.31
C ALA A 106 8.58 6.03 -1.46
N ASP A 107 9.73 6.64 -1.24
CA ASP A 107 10.76 6.75 -2.27
C ASP A 107 11.42 5.40 -2.56
N ARG A 108 11.63 4.57 -1.54
CA ARG A 108 12.20 3.24 -1.71
C ARG A 108 11.24 2.28 -2.39
N LEU A 109 9.96 2.41 -2.13
CA LEU A 109 8.94 1.47 -2.62
C LEU A 109 8.30 1.90 -3.95
N GLY A 110 8.49 3.15 -4.37
CA GLY A 110 7.84 3.66 -5.56
C GLY A 110 6.35 3.90 -5.35
N ILE A 111 5.98 4.47 -4.22
CA ILE A 111 4.58 4.74 -3.90
C ILE A 111 4.06 5.89 -4.76
N LEU A 112 2.92 5.66 -5.41
CA LEU A 112 2.21 6.67 -6.17
C LEU A 112 1.33 7.52 -5.26
N TYR A 113 0.49 6.87 -4.44
CA TYR A 113 -0.29 7.53 -3.39
C TYR A 113 -0.78 6.51 -2.38
N VAL A 114 -1.21 7.01 -1.22
CA VAL A 114 -1.81 6.19 -0.16
C VAL A 114 -3.09 6.87 0.31
N ILE A 115 -4.16 6.08 0.48
CA ILE A 115 -5.44 6.57 0.99
C ILE A 115 -5.75 5.83 2.28
N TRP A 116 -6.02 6.60 3.35
CA TRP A 116 -6.38 6.04 4.64
C TRP A 116 -7.18 7.05 5.44
N ASN A 117 -8.28 6.58 6.01
CA ASN A 117 -9.03 7.32 7.03
C ASN A 117 -9.37 8.75 6.59
N ARG A 118 -9.99 8.87 5.41
CA ARG A 118 -10.45 10.13 4.80
C ARG A 118 -9.35 11.06 4.30
N GLN A 119 -8.12 10.57 4.23
CA GLN A 119 -6.99 11.35 3.74
C GLN A 119 -6.26 10.63 2.62
N VAL A 120 -5.67 11.40 1.73
CA VAL A 120 -4.79 10.88 0.68
C VAL A 120 -3.43 11.57 0.80
N TRP A 121 -2.39 10.80 0.56
CA TRP A 121 -1.02 11.30 0.56
C TRP A 121 -0.35 11.00 -0.77
N PHE A 122 0.27 12.05 -1.35
CA PHE A 122 1.10 11.96 -2.55
C PHE A 122 2.52 12.37 -2.21
N PRO A 123 3.55 11.71 -2.79
CA PRO A 123 4.94 12.10 -2.53
C PRO A 123 5.25 13.56 -2.84
N ALA A 124 4.65 14.11 -3.88
CA ALA A 124 4.95 15.48 -4.33
C ALA A 124 4.26 16.56 -3.50
N THR A 125 3.07 16.27 -2.96
CA THR A 125 2.21 17.31 -2.36
C THR A 125 1.85 17.06 -0.90
N GLY A 126 2.12 15.84 -0.38
CA GLY A 126 1.80 15.48 0.99
C GLY A 126 0.31 15.18 1.18
N TRP A 127 -0.17 15.45 2.37
CA TRP A 127 -1.52 15.13 2.82
C TRP A 127 -2.58 16.09 2.31
N SER A 128 -3.74 15.52 1.96
CA SER A 128 -4.95 16.29 1.72
C SER A 128 -6.18 15.45 2.07
N SER A 129 -7.34 16.09 2.16
CA SER A 129 -8.59 15.37 2.36
C SER A 129 -8.91 14.53 1.13
N TYR A 130 -9.34 13.29 1.35
CA TYR A 130 -9.80 12.43 0.27
C TYR A 130 -11.31 12.57 0.13
N VAL A 131 -11.76 12.86 -1.10
CA VAL A 131 -13.17 12.95 -1.46
C VAL A 131 -13.41 11.92 -2.57
N GLY A 132 -14.02 10.80 -2.22
CA GLY A 132 -14.30 9.72 -3.15
C GLY A 132 -15.44 8.85 -2.65
N ASP A 133 -15.70 7.74 -3.34
CA ASP A 133 -16.83 6.86 -3.04
C ASP A 133 -16.70 6.13 -1.71
N SER A 134 -15.46 5.94 -1.23
CA SER A 134 -15.16 5.28 0.03
C SER A 134 -14.36 6.20 0.94
N THR A 135 -14.66 6.16 2.25
CA THR A 135 -13.89 6.91 3.24
C THR A 135 -12.52 6.31 3.51
N HIS A 136 -12.30 5.07 3.07
CA HIS A 136 -11.08 4.29 3.36
C HIS A 136 -10.81 4.20 4.87
N GLU A 137 -11.86 3.99 5.65
CA GLU A 137 -11.76 3.75 7.08
C GLU A 137 -11.66 2.25 7.41
N ASP A 138 -11.81 1.40 6.41
CA ASP A 138 -11.78 -0.06 6.54
C ASP A 138 -10.51 -0.69 5.99
N HIS A 139 -9.64 0.09 5.38
CA HIS A 139 -8.37 -0.40 4.85
C HIS A 139 -7.43 0.75 4.50
N VAL A 140 -6.14 0.43 4.43
CA VAL A 140 -5.12 1.32 3.88
C VAL A 140 -4.90 0.94 2.42
N HIS A 141 -5.25 1.83 1.51
CA HIS A 141 -5.02 1.64 0.07
C HIS A 141 -3.66 2.22 -0.30
N VAL A 142 -2.84 1.42 -0.99
CA VAL A 142 -1.58 1.90 -1.55
C VAL A 142 -1.53 1.61 -3.04
N SER A 143 -1.19 2.63 -3.82
CA SER A 143 -0.90 2.50 -5.24
C SER A 143 0.58 2.70 -5.51
N ILE A 144 1.12 1.90 -6.44
CA ILE A 144 2.53 1.86 -6.78
C ILE A 144 2.72 2.40 -8.20
N VAL A 145 3.82 3.09 -8.41
CA VAL A 145 4.19 3.62 -9.72
C VAL A 145 4.34 2.52 -10.77
#